data_d7b15ab1db59861a2a78b5029256fa7d
#
_entry.id   d7b15ab1db59861a2a78b5029256fa7d
#
_cell.length_a   1.000
_cell.length_b   1.000
_cell.length_c   1.000
_cell.angle_alpha   90.00
_cell.angle_beta   90.00
_cell.angle_gamma   90.00
#
_symmetry.space_group_name_H-M   'P 1'
#
loop_
_entity.id
_entity.type
_entity.pdbx_description
1 polymer ?
#
loop_
_entity_poly.entity_id
_entity_poly.type
_entity_poly.pdbx_seq_one_letter_code
_entity_poly.pdbx_strand_id
1 'polypeptide(L)'
;MKLKLTAAMLAVGLVSFTAGTLAQGRYPEINQAEGSLQTALAQLRAARDVFGGHKGAAEGFIQQALGELQAGKGFAAAHGM
;
A
#
# COMPACT_ATOMS: atom_id res chain seq x y z
N MET A 1 16.96 -3.95 -20.52
CA MET A 1 17.01 -3.63 -19.10
C MET A 1 15.79 -2.88 -18.62
N LYS A 2 15.38 -1.82 -19.31
CA LYS A 2 14.20 -1.06 -18.93
C LYS A 2 12.95 -1.91 -18.93
N LEU A 3 12.81 -2.80 -19.92
CA LEU A 3 11.64 -3.68 -20.02
C LEU A 3 11.58 -4.65 -18.85
N LYS A 4 12.72 -5.15 -18.39
CA LYS A 4 12.75 -6.06 -17.27
C LYS A 4 12.29 -5.38 -15.99
N LEU A 5 12.72 -4.15 -15.76
CA LEU A 5 12.32 -3.40 -14.58
C LEU A 5 10.82 -3.13 -14.59
N THR A 6 10.28 -2.75 -15.74
CA THR A 6 8.86 -2.49 -15.88
C THR A 6 8.05 -3.74 -15.60
N ALA A 7 8.46 -4.87 -16.18
CA ALA A 7 7.77 -6.13 -15.98
C ALA A 7 7.80 -6.55 -14.50
N ALA A 8 8.92 -6.36 -13.83
CA ALA A 8 9.03 -6.71 -12.42
C ALA A 8 8.08 -5.88 -11.57
N MET A 9 7.97 -4.60 -11.85
CA MET A 9 7.06 -3.74 -11.10
C MET A 9 5.60 -4.14 -11.29
N LEU A 10 5.23 -4.45 -12.53
CA LEU A 10 3.88 -4.91 -12.81
C LEU A 10 3.58 -6.23 -12.10
N ALA A 11 4.54 -7.16 -12.12
CA ALA A 11 4.37 -8.44 -11.47
C ALA A 11 4.14 -8.28 -9.96
N VAL A 12 4.92 -7.40 -9.33
CA VAL A 12 4.76 -7.13 -7.90
C VAL A 12 3.40 -6.55 -7.61
N GLY A 13 2.96 -5.59 -8.42
CA GLY A 13 1.65 -4.98 -8.25
C GLY A 13 0.52 -5.99 -8.37
N LEU A 14 0.60 -6.85 -9.39
CA LEU A 14 -0.42 -7.88 -9.61
C LEU A 14 -0.47 -8.89 -8.46
N VAL A 15 0.70 -9.33 -8.00
CA VAL A 15 0.77 -10.29 -6.90
C VAL A 15 0.17 -9.70 -5.64
N SER A 16 0.50 -8.45 -5.33
CA SER A 16 -0.04 -7.78 -4.15
C SER A 16 -1.56 -7.67 -4.22
N PHE A 17 -2.08 -7.28 -5.37
CA PHE A 17 -3.52 -7.17 -5.55
C PHE A 17 -4.21 -8.52 -5.38
N THR A 18 -3.68 -9.56 -6.02
CA THR A 18 -4.26 -10.89 -5.95
C THR A 18 -4.25 -11.43 -4.52
N ALA A 19 -3.13 -11.26 -3.82
CA ALA A 19 -3.04 -11.70 -2.44
C ALA A 19 -4.04 -10.97 -1.56
N GLY A 20 -4.21 -9.65 -1.75
CA GLY A 20 -5.20 -8.89 -1.01
C GLY A 20 -6.60 -9.41 -1.24
N THR A 21 -6.94 -9.74 -2.50
CA THR A 21 -8.26 -10.25 -2.84
C THR A 21 -8.53 -11.60 -2.17
N LEU A 22 -7.54 -12.48 -2.16
CA LEU A 22 -7.72 -13.83 -1.63
C LEU A 22 -7.74 -13.88 -0.11
N ALA A 23 -7.06 -12.96 0.56
CA ALA A 23 -6.88 -12.98 2.00
C ALA A 23 -7.86 -12.10 2.75
N GLN A 24 -8.96 -11.72 2.11
CA GLN A 24 -9.87 -10.77 2.72
C GLN A 24 -10.74 -11.38 3.78
N GLY A 25 -10.90 -10.69 4.87
CA GLY A 25 -11.89 -10.98 5.87
C GLY A 25 -12.94 -9.89 5.84
N ARG A 26 -13.19 -9.26 7.00
CA ARG A 26 -14.06 -8.10 7.08
C ARG A 26 -13.38 -6.90 6.43
N TYR A 27 -14.16 -5.97 5.92
CA TYR A 27 -13.67 -4.71 5.34
C TYR A 27 -12.72 -4.93 4.15
N PRO A 28 -13.18 -5.65 3.12
CA PRO A 28 -12.29 -6.02 2.02
C PRO A 28 -11.69 -4.82 1.30
N GLU A 29 -12.45 -3.75 1.11
CA GLU A 29 -11.93 -2.58 0.43
C GLU A 29 -10.82 -1.90 1.21
N ILE A 30 -10.96 -1.84 2.53
CA ILE A 30 -9.93 -1.25 3.39
C ILE A 30 -8.68 -2.12 3.37
N ASN A 31 -8.84 -3.43 3.43
CA ASN A 31 -7.71 -4.35 3.39
C ASN A 31 -6.97 -4.25 2.05
N GLN A 32 -7.69 -4.11 0.95
CA GLN A 32 -7.07 -3.90 -0.36
C GLN A 32 -6.31 -2.59 -0.41
N ALA A 33 -6.89 -1.53 0.13
CA ALA A 33 -6.24 -0.22 0.17
C ALA A 33 -4.94 -0.29 0.97
N GLU A 34 -4.96 -0.98 2.11
CA GLU A 34 -3.74 -1.16 2.90
C GLU A 34 -2.66 -1.86 2.10
N GLY A 35 -3.02 -2.92 1.39
CA GLY A 35 -2.06 -3.63 0.56
C GLY A 35 -1.48 -2.75 -0.53
N SER A 36 -2.31 -1.95 -1.18
CA SER A 36 -1.86 -1.03 -2.21
C SER A 36 -0.91 0.02 -1.65
N LEU A 37 -1.22 0.55 -0.47
CA LEU A 37 -0.36 1.54 0.17
C LEU A 37 0.98 0.94 0.58
N GLN A 38 0.98 -0.29 1.07
CA GLN A 38 2.23 -0.96 1.42
C GLN A 38 3.10 -1.19 0.18
N THR A 39 2.49 -1.56 -0.93
CA THR A 39 3.21 -1.72 -2.19
C THR A 39 3.79 -0.38 -2.64
N ALA A 40 2.99 0.68 -2.57
CA ALA A 40 3.45 2.01 -2.94
C ALA A 40 4.62 2.46 -2.05
N LEU A 41 4.55 2.19 -0.76
CA LEU A 41 5.61 2.54 0.17
C LEU A 41 6.92 1.82 -0.20
N ALA A 42 6.83 0.54 -0.52
CA ALA A 42 8.01 -0.23 -0.93
C ALA A 42 8.61 0.32 -2.22
N GLN A 43 7.76 0.70 -3.17
CA GLN A 43 8.22 1.28 -4.42
C GLN A 43 8.91 2.62 -4.20
N LEU A 44 8.36 3.46 -3.33
CA LEU A 44 8.98 4.74 -3.01
C LEU A 44 10.33 4.55 -2.34
N ARG A 45 10.43 3.60 -1.43
CA ARG A 45 11.71 3.32 -0.77
C ARG A 45 12.77 2.84 -1.73
N ALA A 46 12.37 2.12 -2.77
CA ALA A 46 13.27 1.65 -3.81
C ALA A 46 13.64 2.73 -4.82
N ALA A 47 12.87 3.81 -4.91
CA ALA A 47 13.10 4.86 -5.87
C ALA A 47 14.35 5.67 -5.52
N ARG A 48 14.98 6.26 -6.53
CA ARG A 48 16.14 7.12 -6.32
C ARG A 48 15.76 8.33 -5.47
N ASP A 49 16.71 8.79 -4.70
CA ASP A 49 16.48 9.92 -3.80
C ASP A 49 16.88 11.22 -4.49
N VAL A 50 16.12 11.59 -5.53
CA VAL A 50 16.39 12.77 -6.33
C VAL A 50 15.20 13.74 -6.41
N PHE A 51 14.25 13.60 -5.48
CA PHE A 51 12.99 14.32 -5.58
C PHE A 51 12.84 15.39 -4.51
N GLY A 52 13.96 15.93 -4.04
CA GLY A 52 13.96 17.10 -3.18
C GLY A 52 13.16 16.97 -1.88
N GLY A 53 13.21 15.81 -1.26
CA GLY A 53 12.49 15.58 -0.01
C GLY A 53 11.04 15.20 -0.20
N HIS A 54 10.50 15.33 -1.39
CA HIS A 54 9.09 14.98 -1.62
C HIS A 54 8.83 13.49 -1.53
N LYS A 55 9.83 12.67 -1.88
CA LYS A 55 9.73 11.23 -1.73
C LYS A 55 9.51 10.85 -0.26
N GLY A 56 10.32 11.40 0.63
CA GLY A 56 10.18 11.13 2.07
C GLY A 56 8.86 11.62 2.62
N ALA A 57 8.42 12.79 2.15
CA ALA A 57 7.12 13.32 2.58
C ALA A 57 5.99 12.39 2.15
N ALA A 58 6.04 11.88 0.91
CA ALA A 58 5.03 10.96 0.42
C ALA A 58 5.02 9.67 1.23
N GLU A 59 6.19 9.13 1.56
CA GLU A 59 6.28 7.95 2.41
C GLU A 59 5.63 8.18 3.76
N GLY A 60 5.85 9.35 4.35
CA GLY A 60 5.24 9.70 5.61
C GLY A 60 3.73 9.77 5.55
N PHE A 61 3.19 10.35 4.49
CA PHE A 61 1.74 10.41 4.30
C PHE A 61 1.13 9.02 4.12
N ILE A 62 1.84 8.13 3.44
CA ILE A 62 1.37 6.75 3.29
C ILE A 62 1.33 6.06 4.65
N GLN A 63 2.35 6.25 5.47
CA GLN A 63 2.37 5.67 6.80
C GLN A 63 1.23 6.20 7.67
N GLN A 64 0.94 7.49 7.57
CA GLN A 64 -0.21 8.06 8.27
C GLN A 64 -1.51 7.46 7.77
N ALA A 65 -1.64 7.30 6.46
CA ALA A 65 -2.84 6.72 5.89
C ALA A 65 -3.05 5.29 6.39
N LEU A 66 -1.98 4.50 6.44
CA LEU A 66 -2.07 3.14 6.95
C LEU A 66 -2.54 3.12 8.41
N GLY A 67 -2.03 4.06 9.22
CA GLY A 67 -2.48 4.19 10.60
C GLY A 67 -3.94 4.53 10.71
N GLU A 68 -4.43 5.43 9.85
CA GLU A 68 -5.83 5.81 9.86
C GLU A 68 -6.73 4.65 9.44
N LEU A 69 -6.30 3.86 8.47
CA LEU A 69 -7.09 2.70 8.05
C LEU A 69 -7.18 1.67 9.17
N GLN A 70 -6.12 1.45 9.90
CA GLN A 70 -6.15 0.57 11.06
C GLN A 70 -7.10 1.10 12.12
N ALA A 71 -7.03 2.39 12.41
CA ALA A 71 -7.91 3.01 13.39
C ALA A 71 -9.37 2.91 12.94
N GLY A 72 -9.62 3.10 11.64
CA GLY A 72 -10.97 2.99 11.09
C GLY A 72 -11.54 1.60 11.23
N LYS A 73 -10.72 0.57 10.98
CA LYS A 73 -11.17 -0.81 11.16
C LYS A 73 -11.50 -1.08 12.63
N GLY A 74 -10.67 -0.57 13.54
CA GLY A 74 -10.93 -0.72 14.96
C GLY A 74 -12.22 -0.06 15.37
N PHE A 75 -12.47 1.14 14.87
CA PHE A 75 -13.71 1.86 15.14
C PHE A 75 -14.92 1.06 14.64
N ALA A 76 -14.85 0.58 13.41
CA ALA A 76 -15.97 -0.19 12.83
C ALA A 76 -16.23 -1.46 13.63
N ALA A 77 -15.18 -2.18 13.99
CA ALA A 77 -15.33 -3.40 14.78
C ALA A 77 -15.96 -3.12 16.14
N ALA A 78 -15.55 -2.03 16.79
CA ALA A 78 -16.08 -1.66 18.10
C ALA A 78 -17.56 -1.29 18.02
N HIS A 79 -18.04 -0.88 16.86
CA HIS A 79 -19.45 -0.50 16.66
C HIS A 79 -20.26 -1.61 15.97
N GLY A 80 -19.71 -2.81 15.87
CA GLY A 80 -20.43 -3.96 15.32
C GLY A 80 -20.59 -3.92 13.81
N MET A 81 -19.76 -3.20 13.12
CA MET A 81 -19.85 -3.06 11.65
C MET A 81 -18.89 -3.95 10.89
#